data_8af1df40505a785b3a24945386929980
#
_entry.id   8af1df40505a785b3a24945386929980
#
_cell.length_a   1.000
_cell.length_b   1.000
_cell.length_c   1.000
_cell.angle_alpha   90.00
_cell.angle_beta   90.00
_cell.angle_gamma   90.00
#
_symmetry.space_group_name_H-M   'P 1'
#
loop_
_entity.id
_entity.type
_entity.pdbx_description
1 polymer ?
#
loop_
_entity_poly.entity_id
_entity_poly.type
_entity_poly.pdbx_seq_one_letter_code
_entity_poly.pdbx_strand_id
1 'polypeptide(L)'
;MNEVGIDVSKGKSMVCVMRPFGEVVLEPFEVLHTAQNLNDLAGKLKALDGETRVVLEATGNYHKAVAFVLHDAGLFVSVVNPVLMLAISMDIYF
;
A
#
# COMPACT_ATOMS: atom_id res chain seq x y z
N MET A 1 -12.74 -7.87 0.80
CA MET A 1 -11.68 -7.12 0.10
C MET A 1 -10.61 -6.66 1.07
N ASN A 2 -9.36 -6.84 0.71
CA ASN A 2 -8.23 -6.36 1.51
C ASN A 2 -7.82 -4.98 1.00
N GLU A 3 -7.73 -4.01 1.90
CA GLU A 3 -7.28 -2.67 1.60
C GLU A 3 -5.87 -2.49 2.18
N VAL A 4 -4.89 -2.26 1.31
CA VAL A 4 -3.50 -2.10 1.71
C VAL A 4 -3.13 -0.63 1.60
N GLY A 5 -2.76 -0.03 2.72
CA GLY A 5 -2.25 1.33 2.76
C GLY A 5 -0.74 1.31 2.93
N ILE A 6 -0.04 2.06 2.10
CA ILE A 6 1.42 2.13 2.17
C ILE A 6 1.86 3.58 2.32
N ASP A 7 2.52 3.87 3.43
CA ASP A 7 3.15 5.16 3.69
C ASP A 7 4.62 5.05 3.27
N VAL A 8 4.96 5.69 2.15
CA VAL A 8 6.27 5.59 1.53
C VAL A 8 7.17 6.73 2.01
N SER A 9 8.39 6.40 2.41
CA SER A 9 9.41 7.37 2.72
C SER A 9 10.73 6.97 2.02
N LYS A 10 11.78 7.71 2.26
CA LYS A 10 13.07 7.40 1.65
C LYS A 10 13.60 6.07 2.17
N GLY A 11 13.76 5.10 1.27
CA GLY A 11 14.38 3.82 1.58
C GLY A 11 13.50 2.81 2.32
N LYS A 12 12.31 3.20 2.75
CA LYS A 12 11.42 2.31 3.49
C LYS A 12 9.96 2.73 3.38
N SER A 13 9.07 1.77 3.67
CA SER A 13 7.63 2.02 3.71
C SER A 13 7.00 1.37 4.92
N MET A 14 5.91 1.96 5.40
CA MET A 14 5.08 1.33 6.42
C MET A 14 3.82 0.80 5.73
N VAL A 15 3.51 -0.47 5.96
CA VAL A 15 2.40 -1.17 5.31
C VAL A 15 1.37 -1.59 6.34
N CYS A 16 0.11 -1.33 6.04
CA CYS A 16 -1.01 -1.77 6.86
C CYS A 16 -2.06 -2.44 5.97
N VAL A 17 -2.64 -3.54 6.42
CA VAL A 17 -3.68 -4.25 5.66
C VAL A 17 -4.93 -4.33 6.50
N MET A 18 -6.04 -3.86 5.93
CA MET A 18 -7.34 -3.85 6.60
C MET A 18 -8.43 -4.40 5.69
N ARG A 19 -9.54 -4.81 6.29
CA ARG A 19 -10.78 -5.15 5.61
C ARG A 19 -11.86 -4.14 5.98
N PRO A 20 -13.02 -4.14 5.28
CA PRO A 20 -14.12 -3.24 5.62
C PRO A 20 -14.49 -3.29 7.09
N PHE A 21 -14.99 -2.18 7.61
CA PHE A 21 -15.41 -2.01 9.01
C PHE A 21 -14.24 -2.03 10.01
N GLY A 22 -13.03 -1.71 9.54
CA GLY A 22 -11.88 -1.56 10.42
C GLY A 22 -11.22 -2.85 10.90
N GLU A 23 -11.56 -4.00 10.31
CA GLU A 23 -10.88 -5.24 10.64
C GLU A 23 -9.41 -5.18 10.20
N VAL A 24 -8.49 -5.30 11.14
CA VAL A 24 -7.05 -5.31 10.85
C VAL A 24 -6.64 -6.73 10.46
N VAL A 25 -6.13 -6.90 9.23
CA VAL A 25 -5.65 -8.18 8.74
C VAL A 25 -4.18 -8.37 9.09
N LEU A 26 -3.38 -7.32 8.90
CA LEU A 26 -1.97 -7.29 9.30
C LEU A 26 -1.70 -5.96 10.01
N GLU A 27 -1.13 -6.04 11.20
CA GLU A 27 -0.68 -4.85 11.91
C GLU A 27 0.38 -4.11 11.10
N PRO A 28 0.52 -2.79 11.26
CA PRO A 28 1.52 -2.04 10.51
C PRO A 28 2.92 -2.63 10.66
N PHE A 29 3.61 -2.77 9.51
CA PHE A 29 4.97 -3.29 9.49
C PHE A 29 5.82 -2.53 8.48
N GLU A 30 7.11 -2.46 8.76
CA GLU A 30 8.07 -1.74 7.92
C GLU A 30 8.62 -2.66 6.82
N VAL A 31 8.79 -2.09 5.63
CA VAL A 31 9.39 -2.78 4.48
C VAL A 31 10.49 -1.90 3.91
N LEU A 32 11.70 -2.42 3.83
CA LEU A 32 12.81 -1.73 3.18
C LEU A 32 12.67 -1.82 1.66
N HIS A 33 13.13 -0.79 0.95
CA HIS A 33 13.01 -0.70 -0.50
C HIS A 33 14.12 -1.47 -1.24
N THR A 34 14.46 -2.66 -0.76
CA THR A 34 15.33 -3.56 -1.51
C THR A 34 14.47 -4.40 -2.45
N ALA A 35 15.06 -4.87 -3.56
CA ALA A 35 14.34 -5.73 -4.50
C ALA A 35 13.79 -6.96 -3.79
N GLN A 36 14.59 -7.60 -2.92
CA GLN A 36 14.17 -8.77 -2.16
C GLN A 36 12.94 -8.47 -1.30
N ASN A 37 12.99 -7.39 -0.51
CA ASN A 37 11.92 -7.07 0.42
C ASN A 37 10.64 -6.65 -0.29
N LEU A 38 10.75 -5.92 -1.40
CA LEU A 38 9.58 -5.54 -2.18
C LEU A 38 8.94 -6.75 -2.86
N ASN A 39 9.74 -7.70 -3.35
CA ASN A 39 9.21 -8.93 -3.92
C ASN A 39 8.56 -9.81 -2.86
N ASP A 40 9.13 -9.86 -1.66
CA ASP A 40 8.54 -10.57 -0.52
C ASP A 40 7.21 -9.94 -0.12
N LEU A 41 7.12 -8.62 -0.11
CA LEU A 41 5.87 -7.91 0.15
C LEU A 41 4.81 -8.28 -0.88
N ALA A 42 5.16 -8.26 -2.17
CA ALA A 42 4.24 -8.62 -3.24
C ALA A 42 3.68 -10.04 -3.03
N GLY A 43 4.56 -10.99 -2.70
CA GLY A 43 4.15 -12.36 -2.42
C GLY A 43 3.21 -12.48 -1.23
N LYS A 44 3.51 -11.74 -0.16
CA LYS A 44 2.69 -11.71 1.06
C LYS A 44 1.29 -11.16 0.76
N LEU A 45 1.20 -10.07 0.00
CA LEU A 45 -0.09 -9.46 -0.34
C LEU A 45 -0.91 -10.33 -1.30
N LYS A 46 -0.26 -11.00 -2.24
CA LYS A 46 -0.94 -11.91 -3.17
C LYS A 46 -1.45 -13.17 -2.48
N ALA A 47 -0.86 -13.54 -1.36
CA ALA A 47 -1.28 -14.72 -0.59
C ALA A 47 -2.51 -14.47 0.29
N LEU A 48 -2.94 -13.21 0.42
CA LEU A 48 -4.14 -12.88 1.21
C LEU A 48 -5.39 -13.40 0.52
N ASP A 49 -6.32 -13.90 1.34
CA ASP A 49 -7.61 -14.36 0.83
C ASP A 49 -8.44 -13.20 0.31
N GLY A 50 -9.05 -13.40 -0.85
CA GLY A 50 -9.93 -12.41 -1.46
C GLY A 50 -9.17 -11.40 -2.30
N GLU A 51 -9.91 -10.43 -2.80
CA GLU A 51 -9.37 -9.36 -3.63
C GLU A 51 -8.58 -8.38 -2.79
N THR A 52 -7.46 -7.90 -3.34
CA THR A 52 -6.56 -6.97 -2.64
C THR A 52 -6.33 -5.73 -3.48
N ARG A 53 -6.52 -4.57 -2.87
CA ARG A 53 -6.20 -3.28 -3.47
C ARG A 53 -5.12 -2.57 -2.66
N VAL A 54 -4.18 -1.94 -3.35
CA VAL A 54 -3.08 -1.21 -2.74
C VAL A 54 -3.24 0.27 -3.06
N VAL A 55 -3.13 1.12 -2.04
CA VAL A 55 -3.15 2.57 -2.18
C VAL A 55 -1.89 3.12 -1.54
N LEU A 56 -1.17 3.95 -2.29
CA LEU A 56 0.00 4.65 -1.77
C LEU A 56 0.05 6.08 -2.26
N GLU A 57 0.69 6.95 -1.47
CA GLU A 57 0.86 8.35 -1.83
C GLU A 57 2.08 8.54 -2.72
N ALA A 58 1.96 9.46 -3.69
CA ALA A 58 3.10 9.91 -4.49
C ALA A 58 3.99 10.79 -3.60
N THR A 59 5.16 10.30 -3.22
CA THR A 59 6.10 10.98 -2.33
C THR A 59 7.44 11.15 -3.05
N GLY A 60 7.64 12.31 -3.68
CA GLY A 60 8.82 12.53 -4.51
C GLY A 60 8.93 11.43 -5.57
N ASN A 61 10.06 10.72 -5.57
CA ASN A 61 10.29 9.59 -6.48
C ASN A 61 10.31 8.24 -5.74
N TYR A 62 10.18 8.24 -4.42
CA TYR A 62 10.40 7.03 -3.61
C TYR A 62 9.30 5.99 -3.78
N HIS A 63 8.09 6.41 -4.15
CA HIS A 63 6.95 5.50 -4.35
C HIS A 63 7.06 4.67 -5.62
N LYS A 64 7.85 5.11 -6.60
CA LYS A 64 7.87 4.50 -7.95
C LYS A 64 8.30 3.04 -7.93
N ALA A 65 9.37 2.72 -7.21
CA ALA A 65 9.86 1.36 -7.12
C ALA A 65 8.83 0.44 -6.45
N VAL A 66 8.19 0.92 -5.38
CA VAL A 66 7.17 0.16 -4.66
C VAL A 66 5.98 -0.10 -5.57
N ALA A 67 5.46 0.95 -6.22
CA ALA A 67 4.32 0.83 -7.13
C ALA A 67 4.63 -0.11 -8.30
N PHE A 68 5.82 -0.01 -8.87
CA PHE A 68 6.22 -0.85 -9.99
C PHE A 68 6.24 -2.33 -9.61
N VAL A 69 6.90 -2.68 -8.51
CA VAL A 69 7.02 -4.08 -8.08
C VAL A 69 5.66 -4.69 -7.80
N LEU A 70 4.80 -3.95 -7.08
CA LEU A 70 3.48 -4.47 -6.72
C LEU A 70 2.56 -4.58 -7.95
N HIS A 71 2.59 -3.60 -8.83
CA HIS A 71 1.81 -3.64 -10.07
C HIS A 71 2.28 -4.77 -10.98
N ASP A 72 3.59 -4.92 -11.14
CA ASP A 72 4.20 -5.97 -11.98
C ASP A 72 3.84 -7.37 -11.45
N ALA A 73 3.66 -7.51 -10.15
CA ALA A 73 3.24 -8.76 -9.53
C ALA A 73 1.74 -9.08 -9.75
N GLY A 74 1.00 -8.18 -10.37
CA GLY A 74 -0.41 -8.39 -10.67
C GLY A 74 -1.38 -7.81 -9.65
N LEU A 75 -0.91 -6.99 -8.71
CA LEU A 75 -1.77 -6.32 -7.74
C LEU A 75 -2.39 -5.06 -8.34
N PHE A 76 -3.60 -4.73 -7.88
CA PHE A 76 -4.23 -3.46 -8.23
C PHE A 76 -3.60 -2.36 -7.35
N VAL A 77 -2.91 -1.42 -7.97
CA VAL A 77 -2.18 -0.37 -7.27
C VAL A 77 -2.68 1.00 -7.71
N SER A 78 -3.09 1.82 -6.74
CA SER A 78 -3.46 3.22 -6.96
C SER A 78 -2.40 4.11 -6.32
N VAL A 79 -1.80 4.98 -7.13
CA VAL A 79 -0.89 6.02 -6.63
C VAL A 79 -1.68 7.31 -6.59
N VAL A 80 -1.80 7.91 -5.42
CA VAL A 80 -2.62 9.10 -5.23
C VAL A 80 -1.79 10.29 -4.77
N ASN A 81 -2.28 11.49 -5.12
CA ASN A 81 -1.69 12.73 -4.67
C ASN A 81 -2.00 12.92 -3.18
N PRO A 82 -1.05 13.35 -2.33
CA PRO A 82 -1.31 13.57 -0.90
C PRO A 82 -2.50 14.50 -0.61
N VAL A 83 -2.70 15.53 -1.42
CA VAL A 83 -3.84 16.44 -1.26
C VAL A 83 -5.15 15.73 -1.52
N LEU A 84 -5.20 14.88 -2.54
CA LEU A 84 -6.38 14.09 -2.86
C LEU A 84 -6.68 13.06 -1.77
N MET A 85 -5.64 12.46 -1.21
CA MET A 85 -5.75 11.51 -0.10
C MET A 85 -6.40 12.17 1.12
N LEU A 86 -5.97 13.39 1.45
CA LEU A 86 -6.54 14.17 2.54
C LEU A 86 -8.02 14.49 2.29
N ALA A 87 -8.39 14.87 1.06
CA ALA A 87 -9.76 15.15 0.68
C ALA A 87 -10.66 13.91 0.83
N ILE A 88 -10.18 12.74 0.42
CA ILE A 88 -10.89 11.47 0.58
C ILE A 88 -11.11 11.16 2.06
N SER A 89 -10.08 11.36 2.88
CA SER A 89 -10.17 11.12 4.33
C SER A 89 -11.18 12.05 4.99
N MET A 90 -11.27 13.29 4.54
CA MET A 90 -12.25 14.24 5.06
C MET A 90 -13.67 13.87 4.66
N ASP A 91 -13.87 13.37 3.45
CA ASP A 91 -15.18 12.95 2.96
C ASP A 91 -15.76 11.79 3.77
N ILE A 92 -14.93 10.94 4.34
CA ILE A 92 -15.35 9.81 5.17
C ILE A 92 -16.05 10.29 6.45
N TYR A 93 -15.74 11.50 6.94
CA TYR A 93 -16.27 12.03 8.18
C TYR A 93 -17.49 12.94 7.98
N PHE A 94 -17.90 13.15 6.77
CA PHE A 94 -19.06 13.97 6.41
C PHE A 94 -20.15 13.16 5.71
#